data_2aa43ced83b9cf0d239b41bb5d4bf764
#
_entry.id   2aa43ced83b9cf0d239b41bb5d4bf764
#
_cell.length_a   1.000
_cell.length_b   1.000
_cell.length_c   1.000
_cell.angle_alpha   90.00
_cell.angle_beta   90.00
_cell.angle_gamma   90.00
#
_symmetry.space_group_name_H-M   'P 1'
#
loop_
_entity.id
_entity.type
_entity.pdbx_description
1 polymer ?
#
loop_
_entity_poly.entity_id
_entity_poly.type
_entity_poly.pdbx_seq_one_letter_code
_entity_poly.pdbx_strand_id
1 'polypeptide(L)'
;MPRFDEAFKEEVRAKNDIVEVISAYVRLERKGNRYVGLCPFHSEKTPSFHVVPDGQFYHCFGCKASGDVFTFLMQREHLTFYEALVELAKRAGIPLPQEPRSPEEERAYKERRDMYAALELAARFYHHQLFSEAGKEGLSYLLRRGLTEETIRRFRLGWAVGRGMLYRALRGRFAPEILQRVGLILPRTDGSGYTDVFFERVMFPITDLSGRVIGFGGRILSGDGAKYKNTAETPLFSKRRVLFGLDQAKETMRARNQAILVEGYMDVIMPHQAGFTNVVAPLGTALTDEQCRVIRQQAQQVIVAFDADTAGQMATLRGLQKLYDSGCDVRVLQ
;
A
#
# COMPACT_ATOMS: atom_id res chain seq x y z
N MET A 1 -0.87 -5.58 19.82
CA MET A 1 0.41 -5.94 19.14
C MET A 1 1.05 -7.01 20.02
N PRO A 2 1.51 -8.13 19.49
CA PRO A 2 2.24 -9.11 20.27
C PRO A 2 3.41 -8.43 20.98
N ARG A 3 3.55 -8.62 22.27
CA ARG A 3 4.74 -8.18 23.02
C ARG A 3 5.78 -9.27 22.88
N PHE A 4 6.79 -9.03 22.06
CA PHE A 4 7.97 -9.88 22.08
C PHE A 4 8.73 -9.65 23.40
N ASP A 5 9.12 -10.73 24.06
CA ASP A 5 9.94 -10.63 25.25
C ASP A 5 11.37 -10.16 24.93
N GLU A 6 12.11 -9.74 25.94
CA GLU A 6 13.47 -9.24 25.74
C GLU A 6 14.40 -10.34 25.24
N ALA A 7 14.20 -11.60 25.64
CA ALA A 7 15.02 -12.73 25.21
C ALA A 7 14.91 -12.96 23.70
N PHE A 8 13.70 -12.88 23.13
CA PHE A 8 13.49 -12.98 21.69
C PHE A 8 14.13 -11.82 20.92
N LYS A 9 14.00 -10.59 21.43
CA LYS A 9 14.63 -9.41 20.80
C LYS A 9 16.15 -9.54 20.79
N GLU A 10 16.74 -10.00 21.89
CA GLU A 10 18.18 -10.25 21.98
C GLU A 10 18.63 -11.38 21.06
N GLU A 11 17.86 -12.47 20.94
CA GLU A 11 18.18 -13.54 19.99
C GLU A 11 18.17 -13.04 18.55
N VAL A 12 17.14 -12.26 18.17
CA VAL A 12 17.08 -11.68 16.83
C VAL A 12 18.23 -10.71 16.60
N ARG A 13 18.58 -9.88 17.59
CA ARG A 13 19.72 -8.96 17.50
C ARG A 13 21.03 -9.73 17.32
N ALA A 14 21.27 -10.73 18.13
CA ALA A 14 22.52 -11.50 18.10
C ALA A 14 22.76 -12.27 16.80
N LYS A 15 21.68 -12.71 16.14
CA LYS A 15 21.76 -13.43 14.85
C LYS A 15 21.78 -12.52 13.61
N ASN A 16 21.69 -11.20 13.78
CA ASN A 16 21.75 -10.24 12.68
C ASN A 16 22.93 -9.29 12.88
N ASP A 17 24.11 -9.68 12.38
CA ASP A 17 25.28 -8.81 12.42
C ASP A 17 25.01 -7.50 11.71
N ILE A 18 25.28 -6.38 12.39
CA ILE A 18 24.95 -5.05 11.91
C ILE A 18 25.69 -4.68 10.62
N VAL A 19 26.93 -5.19 10.44
CA VAL A 19 27.70 -4.93 9.21
C VAL A 19 27.08 -5.66 8.05
N GLU A 20 26.66 -6.91 8.23
CA GLU A 20 25.99 -7.68 7.18
C GLU A 20 24.64 -7.08 6.78
N VAL A 21 23.84 -6.66 7.76
CA VAL A 21 22.54 -6.04 7.49
C VAL A 21 22.73 -4.72 6.74
N ILE A 22 23.61 -3.84 7.22
CA ILE A 22 23.83 -2.52 6.62
C ILE A 22 24.51 -2.62 5.25
N SER A 23 25.38 -3.60 5.04
CA SER A 23 26.06 -3.80 3.74
C SER A 23 25.09 -4.09 2.59
N ALA A 24 23.89 -4.58 2.87
CA ALA A 24 22.85 -4.75 1.86
C ALA A 24 22.30 -3.41 1.33
N TYR A 25 22.55 -2.30 2.02
CA TYR A 25 22.03 -0.96 1.71
C TYR A 25 23.11 0.08 1.42
N VAL A 26 24.29 -0.11 2.02
CA VAL A 26 25.39 0.88 2.01
C VAL A 26 26.68 0.15 1.66
N ARG A 27 27.42 0.68 0.69
CA ARG A 27 28.78 0.21 0.44
C ARG A 27 29.68 0.62 1.60
N LEU A 28 30.15 -0.36 2.36
CA LEU A 28 30.99 -0.16 3.53
C LEU A 28 32.46 -0.53 3.20
N GLU A 29 33.38 0.31 3.64
CA GLU A 29 34.82 0.07 3.57
C GLU A 29 35.40 -0.09 4.97
N ARG A 30 36.20 -1.14 5.20
CA ARG A 30 36.80 -1.36 6.51
C ARG A 30 37.92 -0.36 6.78
N LYS A 31 37.86 0.31 7.92
CA LYS A 31 38.92 1.22 8.41
C LYS A 31 39.26 0.89 9.86
N GLY A 32 40.29 0.04 10.04
CA GLY A 32 40.68 -0.49 11.35
C GLY A 32 39.62 -1.42 11.93
N ASN A 33 39.09 -1.06 13.11
CA ASN A 33 38.07 -1.82 13.85
C ASN A 33 36.62 -1.39 13.51
N ARG A 34 36.40 -0.56 12.49
CA ARG A 34 35.09 -0.09 12.08
C ARG A 34 34.93 -0.11 10.58
N TYR A 35 33.68 0.03 10.12
CA TYR A 35 33.32 0.19 8.71
C TYR A 35 32.82 1.61 8.47
N VAL A 36 33.11 2.16 7.29
CA VAL A 36 32.77 3.54 6.93
C VAL A 36 32.14 3.56 5.54
N GLY A 37 31.07 4.33 5.35
CA GLY A 37 30.40 4.51 4.07
C GLY A 37 29.70 5.86 3.97
N LEU A 38 29.02 6.09 2.83
CA LEU A 38 28.13 7.25 2.69
C LEU A 38 26.83 6.99 3.46
N CYS A 39 26.33 8.01 4.13
CA CYS A 39 25.14 7.89 4.96
C CYS A 39 23.87 7.65 4.12
N PRO A 40 23.04 6.63 4.44
CA PRO A 40 21.80 6.39 3.73
C PRO A 40 20.65 7.30 4.14
N PHE A 41 20.86 8.17 5.14
CA PHE A 41 19.83 9.02 5.75
C PHE A 41 19.95 10.49 5.36
N HIS A 42 21.08 10.92 4.79
CA HIS A 42 21.27 12.27 4.24
C HIS A 42 22.24 12.23 3.05
N SER A 43 22.17 13.24 2.22
CA SER A 43 23.06 13.34 1.05
C SER A 43 24.42 13.91 1.45
N GLU A 44 25.50 13.20 1.13
CA GLU A 44 26.88 13.62 1.38
C GLU A 44 27.83 13.10 0.30
N LYS A 45 28.97 13.77 0.13
CA LYS A 45 30.04 13.33 -0.81
C LYS A 45 31.21 12.67 -0.11
N THR A 46 31.38 12.89 1.18
CA THR A 46 32.47 12.38 2.00
C THR A 46 31.90 11.40 3.01
N PRO A 47 32.41 10.14 3.11
CA PRO A 47 31.85 9.16 4.02
C PRO A 47 31.94 9.61 5.49
N SER A 48 30.79 9.70 6.16
CA SER A 48 30.64 10.05 7.57
C SER A 48 29.83 9.03 8.38
N PHE A 49 29.35 7.98 7.72
CA PHE A 49 28.57 6.93 8.34
C PHE A 49 29.48 5.79 8.80
N HIS A 50 29.52 5.58 10.10
CA HIS A 50 30.38 4.61 10.75
C HIS A 50 29.56 3.46 11.32
N VAL A 51 30.02 2.22 11.13
CA VAL A 51 29.45 1.00 11.72
C VAL A 51 30.52 0.35 12.58
N VAL A 52 30.20 0.09 13.83
CA VAL A 52 31.09 -0.49 14.84
C VAL A 52 30.66 -1.93 15.13
N PRO A 53 31.39 -2.95 14.60
CA PRO A 53 31.01 -4.35 14.74
C PRO A 53 30.96 -4.80 16.19
N ASP A 54 32.00 -4.49 16.97
CA ASP A 54 32.11 -4.91 18.37
C ASP A 54 30.99 -4.38 19.26
N GLY A 55 30.48 -3.18 18.92
CA GLY A 55 29.38 -2.55 19.65
C GLY A 55 28.02 -2.78 19.03
N GLN A 56 27.93 -3.41 17.85
CA GLN A 56 26.71 -3.65 17.10
C GLN A 56 25.85 -2.38 16.96
N PHE A 57 26.49 -1.23 16.64
CA PHE A 57 25.80 0.04 16.42
C PHE A 57 26.40 0.80 15.23
N TYR A 58 25.62 1.71 14.70
CA TYR A 58 26.08 2.69 13.71
C TYR A 58 25.96 4.12 14.27
N HIS A 59 26.79 5.02 13.74
CA HIS A 59 26.71 6.45 14.01
C HIS A 59 27.14 7.24 12.76
N CYS A 60 26.31 8.22 12.38
CA CYS A 60 26.65 9.16 11.33
C CYS A 60 27.16 10.48 11.93
N PHE A 61 28.39 10.88 11.64
CA PHE A 61 28.96 12.14 12.11
C PHE A 61 28.37 13.37 11.39
N GLY A 62 27.75 13.20 10.21
CA GLY A 62 27.06 14.25 9.47
C GLY A 62 25.69 14.59 10.08
N CYS A 63 24.71 13.69 9.96
CA CYS A 63 23.34 13.94 10.39
C CYS A 63 23.01 13.47 11.82
N LYS A 64 23.96 12.88 12.54
CA LYS A 64 23.82 12.35 13.92
C LYS A 64 22.87 11.16 14.05
N ALA A 65 22.41 10.57 12.94
CA ALA A 65 21.65 9.32 12.99
C ALA A 65 22.50 8.23 13.64
N SER A 66 21.94 7.49 14.58
CA SER A 66 22.62 6.43 15.29
C SER A 66 21.63 5.38 15.81
N GLY A 67 22.10 4.19 16.06
CA GLY A 67 21.28 3.12 16.60
C GLY A 67 21.84 1.72 16.32
N ASP A 68 21.04 0.72 16.64
CA ASP A 68 21.28 -0.69 16.37
C ASP A 68 20.68 -1.14 15.04
N VAL A 69 20.71 -2.45 14.77
CA VAL A 69 20.16 -3.05 13.55
C VAL A 69 18.65 -2.80 13.39
N PHE A 70 17.89 -2.76 14.49
CA PHE A 70 16.46 -2.45 14.43
C PHE A 70 16.23 -1.00 14.04
N THR A 71 16.91 -0.09 14.72
CA THR A 71 16.82 1.35 14.46
C THR A 71 17.23 1.66 13.03
N PHE A 72 18.24 0.98 12.49
CA PHE A 72 18.66 1.13 11.10
C PHE A 72 17.53 0.78 10.13
N LEU A 73 16.91 -0.41 10.26
CA LEU A 73 15.82 -0.83 9.39
C LEU A 73 14.57 0.05 9.55
N MET A 74 14.22 0.43 10.78
CA MET A 74 13.11 1.35 11.04
C MET A 74 13.28 2.67 10.29
N GLN A 75 14.47 3.25 10.30
CA GLN A 75 14.75 4.51 9.63
C GLN A 75 14.90 4.33 8.11
N ARG A 76 15.56 3.27 7.66
CA ARG A 76 15.86 3.04 6.26
C ARG A 76 14.64 2.60 5.44
N GLU A 77 13.82 1.69 6.00
CA GLU A 77 12.65 1.11 5.35
C GLU A 77 11.33 1.70 5.86
N HIS A 78 11.40 2.72 6.76
CA HIS A 78 10.23 3.35 7.39
C HIS A 78 9.31 2.33 8.08
N LEU A 79 9.91 1.34 8.73
CA LEU A 79 9.21 0.28 9.46
C LEU A 79 8.92 0.70 10.89
N THR A 80 7.87 0.14 11.46
CA THR A 80 7.69 0.11 12.91
C THR A 80 8.69 -0.85 13.54
N PHE A 81 8.94 -0.73 14.84
CA PHE A 81 9.81 -1.69 15.56
C PHE A 81 9.34 -3.14 15.39
N TYR A 82 8.03 -3.37 15.40
CA TYR A 82 7.45 -4.70 15.17
C TYR A 82 7.80 -5.25 13.79
N GLU A 83 7.64 -4.45 12.74
CA GLU A 83 7.95 -4.85 11.38
C GLU A 83 9.44 -5.11 11.17
N ALA A 84 10.31 -4.26 11.74
CA ALA A 84 11.75 -4.46 11.69
C ALA A 84 12.17 -5.75 12.42
N LEU A 85 11.57 -6.04 13.58
CA LEU A 85 11.83 -7.26 14.34
C LEU A 85 11.38 -8.52 13.57
N VAL A 86 10.20 -8.49 12.95
CA VAL A 86 9.69 -9.59 12.11
C VAL A 86 10.60 -9.83 10.90
N GLU A 87 11.05 -8.77 10.23
CA GLU A 87 11.94 -8.89 9.06
C GLU A 87 13.30 -9.49 9.44
N LEU A 88 13.89 -9.02 10.54
CA LEU A 88 15.17 -9.56 11.06
C LEU A 88 15.02 -10.99 11.57
N ALA A 89 13.93 -11.34 12.23
CA ALA A 89 13.65 -12.71 12.64
C ALA A 89 13.56 -13.64 11.42
N LYS A 90 12.84 -13.22 10.37
CA LYS A 90 12.74 -13.95 9.11
C LYS A 90 14.11 -14.12 8.43
N ARG A 91 14.91 -13.05 8.37
CA ARG A 91 16.27 -13.08 7.83
C ARG A 91 17.16 -14.10 8.56
N ALA A 92 17.05 -14.14 9.88
CA ALA A 92 17.82 -15.05 10.73
C ALA A 92 17.24 -16.48 10.82
N GLY A 93 16.11 -16.76 10.16
CA GLY A 93 15.41 -18.05 10.26
C GLY A 93 14.85 -18.35 11.66
N ILE A 94 14.60 -17.30 12.47
CA ILE A 94 14.05 -17.45 13.81
C ILE A 94 12.52 -17.49 13.70
N PRO A 95 11.85 -18.56 14.17
CA PRO A 95 10.40 -18.61 14.19
C PRO A 95 9.85 -17.55 15.15
N LEU A 96 8.83 -16.81 14.70
CA LEU A 96 8.16 -15.83 15.56
C LEU A 96 7.48 -16.56 16.74
N PRO A 97 7.65 -16.09 17.98
CA PRO A 97 6.96 -16.65 19.11
C PRO A 97 5.45 -16.60 18.88
N GLN A 98 4.80 -17.73 18.99
CA GLN A 98 3.35 -17.80 19.04
C GLN A 98 2.96 -17.58 20.50
N GLU A 99 2.78 -16.33 20.92
CA GLU A 99 2.11 -16.09 22.19
C GLU A 99 0.71 -16.72 22.17
N PRO A 100 0.31 -17.43 23.21
CA PRO A 100 -1.06 -17.87 23.34
C PRO A 100 -1.94 -16.61 23.38
N ARG A 101 -2.66 -16.36 22.27
CA ARG A 101 -3.63 -15.27 22.17
C ARG A 101 -4.77 -15.56 23.13
N SER A 102 -5.30 -14.50 23.74
CA SER A 102 -6.58 -14.66 24.42
C SER A 102 -7.64 -15.16 23.42
N PRO A 103 -8.69 -15.86 23.85
CA PRO A 103 -9.76 -16.31 22.96
C PRO A 103 -10.36 -15.15 22.13
N GLU A 104 -10.35 -13.92 22.64
CA GLU A 104 -10.81 -12.72 21.96
C GLU A 104 -9.82 -12.26 20.88
N GLU A 105 -8.53 -12.23 21.20
CA GLU A 105 -7.47 -11.89 20.25
C GLU A 105 -7.39 -12.91 19.11
N GLU A 106 -7.56 -14.19 19.41
CA GLU A 106 -7.58 -15.25 18.39
C GLU A 106 -8.79 -15.12 17.47
N ARG A 107 -9.96 -14.79 18.01
CA ARG A 107 -11.17 -14.49 17.21
C ARG A 107 -10.95 -13.28 16.31
N ALA A 108 -10.43 -12.18 16.85
CA ALA A 108 -10.16 -10.96 16.09
C ALA A 108 -9.11 -11.19 14.98
N TYR A 109 -8.06 -11.97 15.27
CA TYR A 109 -7.06 -12.37 14.30
C TYR A 109 -7.65 -13.23 13.17
N LYS A 110 -8.41 -14.26 13.52
CA LYS A 110 -9.10 -15.12 12.56
C LYS A 110 -10.05 -14.31 11.68
N GLU A 111 -10.84 -13.45 12.28
CA GLU A 111 -11.78 -12.59 11.57
C GLU A 111 -11.04 -11.66 10.58
N ARG A 112 -9.96 -11.01 11.02
CA ARG A 112 -9.14 -10.15 10.15
C ARG A 112 -8.51 -10.93 9.01
N ARG A 113 -8.01 -12.13 9.26
CA ARG A 113 -7.48 -13.04 8.24
C ARG A 113 -8.55 -13.42 7.21
N ASP A 114 -9.76 -13.75 7.69
CA ASP A 114 -10.87 -14.14 6.83
C ASP A 114 -11.37 -12.94 5.99
N MET A 115 -11.33 -11.70 6.52
CA MET A 115 -11.60 -10.48 5.76
C MET A 115 -10.62 -10.29 4.59
N TYR A 116 -9.30 -10.43 4.81
CA TYR A 116 -8.31 -10.35 3.73
C TYR A 116 -8.49 -11.47 2.71
N ALA A 117 -8.76 -12.69 3.17
CA ALA A 117 -8.99 -13.84 2.27
C ALA A 117 -10.23 -13.63 1.40
N ALA A 118 -11.31 -13.08 1.94
CA ALA A 118 -12.53 -12.76 1.20
C ALA A 118 -12.27 -11.72 0.10
N LEU A 119 -11.56 -10.63 0.42
CA LEU A 119 -11.21 -9.58 -0.55
C LEU A 119 -10.27 -10.11 -1.64
N GLU A 120 -9.29 -10.92 -1.28
CA GLU A 120 -8.37 -11.55 -2.24
C GLU A 120 -9.12 -12.49 -3.20
N LEU A 121 -10.03 -13.31 -2.70
CA LEU A 121 -10.85 -14.18 -3.56
C LEU A 121 -11.83 -13.38 -4.43
N ALA A 122 -12.38 -12.28 -3.93
CA ALA A 122 -13.20 -11.37 -4.72
C ALA A 122 -12.38 -10.74 -5.86
N ALA A 123 -11.14 -10.30 -5.59
CA ALA A 123 -10.27 -9.75 -6.63
C ALA A 123 -9.95 -10.79 -7.72
N ARG A 124 -9.63 -12.02 -7.33
CA ARG A 124 -9.41 -13.13 -8.28
C ARG A 124 -10.67 -13.45 -9.09
N PHE A 125 -11.82 -13.46 -8.44
CA PHE A 125 -13.10 -13.67 -9.12
C PHE A 125 -13.33 -12.59 -10.17
N TYR A 126 -13.28 -11.32 -9.81
CA TYR A 126 -13.48 -10.22 -10.76
C TYR A 126 -12.45 -10.22 -11.90
N HIS A 127 -11.18 -10.51 -11.59
CA HIS A 127 -10.13 -10.61 -12.61
C HIS A 127 -10.41 -11.75 -13.59
N HIS A 128 -10.78 -12.92 -13.11
CA HIS A 128 -11.16 -14.06 -13.95
C HIS A 128 -12.38 -13.71 -14.82
N GLN A 129 -13.39 -13.06 -14.25
CA GLN A 129 -14.59 -12.66 -15.00
C GLN A 129 -14.28 -11.69 -16.13
N LEU A 130 -13.30 -10.79 -15.95
CA LEU A 130 -12.91 -9.84 -17.00
C LEU A 130 -12.43 -10.52 -18.29
N PHE A 131 -11.73 -11.67 -18.16
CA PHE A 131 -11.23 -12.43 -19.29
C PHE A 131 -12.16 -13.56 -19.74
N SER A 132 -13.36 -13.65 -19.16
CA SER A 132 -14.41 -14.56 -19.60
C SER A 132 -15.34 -13.93 -20.65
N GLU A 133 -16.22 -14.72 -21.24
CA GLU A 133 -17.27 -14.23 -22.17
C GLU A 133 -18.11 -13.11 -21.54
N ALA A 134 -18.45 -13.26 -20.24
CA ALA A 134 -19.24 -12.26 -19.50
C ALA A 134 -18.51 -10.93 -19.28
N GLY A 135 -17.19 -10.90 -19.41
CA GLY A 135 -16.36 -9.72 -19.21
C GLY A 135 -15.97 -8.98 -20.48
N LYS A 136 -16.39 -9.42 -21.66
CA LYS A 136 -15.99 -8.83 -22.96
C LYS A 136 -16.20 -7.32 -23.03
N GLU A 137 -17.29 -6.83 -22.50
CA GLU A 137 -17.59 -5.38 -22.48
C GLU A 137 -16.56 -4.62 -21.66
N GLY A 138 -16.27 -5.10 -20.43
CA GLY A 138 -15.28 -4.51 -19.54
C GLY A 138 -13.87 -4.54 -20.13
N LEU A 139 -13.46 -5.69 -20.70
CA LEU A 139 -12.16 -5.84 -21.34
C LEU A 139 -12.03 -4.92 -22.56
N SER A 140 -13.02 -4.89 -23.44
CA SER A 140 -13.06 -4.02 -24.61
C SER A 140 -13.00 -2.55 -24.21
N TYR A 141 -13.67 -2.17 -23.13
CA TYR A 141 -13.57 -0.82 -22.59
C TYR A 141 -12.13 -0.46 -22.18
N LEU A 142 -11.46 -1.32 -21.43
CA LEU A 142 -10.09 -1.08 -20.96
C LEU A 142 -9.10 -1.00 -22.13
N LEU A 143 -9.22 -1.89 -23.11
CA LEU A 143 -8.38 -1.87 -24.33
C LEU A 143 -8.60 -0.58 -25.15
N ARG A 144 -9.88 -0.16 -25.35
CA ARG A 144 -10.17 1.12 -26.01
C ARG A 144 -9.67 2.35 -25.27
N ARG A 145 -9.50 2.25 -23.93
CA ARG A 145 -8.87 3.28 -23.12
C ARG A 145 -7.35 3.28 -23.20
N GLY A 146 -6.77 2.40 -24.03
CA GLY A 146 -5.33 2.34 -24.30
C GLY A 146 -4.53 1.45 -23.33
N LEU A 147 -5.20 0.68 -22.45
CA LEU A 147 -4.49 -0.26 -21.58
C LEU A 147 -4.08 -1.51 -22.34
N THR A 148 -2.86 -1.99 -22.08
CA THR A 148 -2.42 -3.32 -22.51
C THR A 148 -2.94 -4.41 -21.60
N GLU A 149 -3.05 -5.64 -22.09
CA GLU A 149 -3.40 -6.80 -21.23
C GLU A 149 -2.40 -7.00 -20.09
N GLU A 150 -1.11 -6.75 -20.34
CA GLU A 150 -0.08 -6.82 -19.31
C GLU A 150 -0.38 -5.85 -18.16
N THR A 151 -0.73 -4.61 -18.46
CA THR A 151 -1.12 -3.60 -17.47
C THR A 151 -2.40 -4.00 -16.74
N ILE A 152 -3.41 -4.49 -17.46
CA ILE A 152 -4.66 -4.99 -16.88
C ILE A 152 -4.38 -6.12 -15.87
N ARG A 153 -3.48 -7.06 -16.20
CA ARG A 153 -3.07 -8.17 -15.31
C ARG A 153 -2.25 -7.66 -14.13
N ARG A 154 -1.30 -6.77 -14.36
CA ARG A 154 -0.45 -6.18 -13.31
C ARG A 154 -1.27 -5.45 -12.26
N PHE A 155 -2.26 -4.65 -12.66
CA PHE A 155 -3.18 -3.97 -11.75
C PHE A 155 -4.36 -4.85 -11.30
N ARG A 156 -4.41 -6.11 -11.76
CA ARG A 156 -5.44 -7.09 -11.41
C ARG A 156 -6.87 -6.57 -11.66
N LEU A 157 -7.04 -5.74 -12.72
CA LEU A 157 -8.34 -5.18 -13.04
C LEU A 157 -9.36 -6.30 -13.30
N GLY A 158 -10.62 -6.04 -13.01
CA GLY A 158 -11.66 -7.05 -13.03
C GLY A 158 -12.97 -6.57 -13.63
N TRP A 159 -13.93 -7.49 -13.70
CA TRP A 159 -15.31 -7.23 -14.09
C TRP A 159 -16.28 -7.81 -13.07
N ALA A 160 -17.11 -6.95 -12.50
CA ALA A 160 -18.22 -7.37 -11.67
C ALA A 160 -19.40 -7.68 -12.58
N VAL A 161 -19.68 -8.97 -12.78
CA VAL A 161 -20.84 -9.46 -13.54
C VAL A 161 -22.13 -9.09 -12.84
N GLY A 162 -23.26 -9.61 -13.31
CA GLY A 162 -24.58 -9.32 -12.76
C GLY A 162 -24.73 -9.55 -11.24
N ARG A 163 -25.80 -9.04 -10.68
CA ARG A 163 -26.10 -9.04 -9.24
C ARG A 163 -26.09 -10.44 -8.61
N GLY A 164 -25.49 -10.57 -7.44
CA GLY A 164 -25.46 -11.81 -6.64
C GLY A 164 -24.46 -12.86 -7.14
N MET A 165 -23.68 -12.60 -8.19
CA MET A 165 -22.73 -13.54 -8.75
C MET A 165 -21.52 -13.74 -7.84
N LEU A 166 -20.98 -12.64 -7.27
CA LEU A 166 -19.89 -12.73 -6.30
C LEU A 166 -20.35 -13.44 -5.02
N TYR A 167 -21.50 -13.04 -4.45
CA TYR A 167 -22.03 -13.70 -3.27
C TYR A 167 -22.23 -15.19 -3.47
N ARG A 168 -22.77 -15.60 -4.62
CA ARG A 168 -22.93 -17.03 -4.96
C ARG A 168 -21.60 -17.77 -5.03
N ALA A 169 -20.55 -17.13 -5.54
CA ALA A 169 -19.21 -17.71 -5.63
C ALA A 169 -18.51 -17.83 -4.26
N LEU A 170 -18.80 -16.93 -3.33
CA LEU A 170 -18.13 -16.87 -2.02
C LEU A 170 -18.95 -17.48 -0.86
N ARG A 171 -20.26 -17.65 -1.03
CA ARG A 171 -21.10 -18.28 -0.01
C ARG A 171 -20.61 -19.71 0.27
N GLY A 172 -20.62 -20.10 1.55
CA GLY A 172 -20.10 -21.38 2.01
C GLY A 172 -18.60 -21.41 2.27
N ARG A 173 -17.85 -20.37 1.86
CA ARG A 173 -16.43 -20.18 2.24
C ARG A 173 -16.25 -19.19 3.37
N PHE A 174 -17.10 -18.18 3.42
CA PHE A 174 -17.11 -17.13 4.45
C PHE A 174 -18.50 -16.92 4.98
N ALA A 175 -18.59 -16.56 6.26
CA ALA A 175 -19.81 -16.09 6.87
C ALA A 175 -20.28 -14.79 6.17
N PRO A 176 -21.59 -14.59 5.93
CA PRO A 176 -22.11 -13.39 5.29
C PRO A 176 -21.68 -12.10 6.00
N GLU A 177 -21.54 -12.15 7.32
CA GLU A 177 -21.11 -11.03 8.16
C GLU A 177 -19.68 -10.56 7.78
N ILE A 178 -18.78 -11.48 7.46
CA ILE A 178 -17.43 -11.15 6.98
C ILE A 178 -17.51 -10.43 5.63
N LEU A 179 -18.29 -10.97 4.69
CA LEU A 179 -18.45 -10.38 3.37
C LEU A 179 -19.09 -8.98 3.44
N GLN A 180 -20.05 -8.80 4.34
CA GLN A 180 -20.69 -7.50 4.60
C GLN A 180 -19.70 -6.51 5.23
N ARG A 181 -18.95 -6.93 6.24
CA ARG A 181 -17.97 -6.08 6.95
C ARG A 181 -16.86 -5.56 6.04
N VAL A 182 -16.49 -6.30 4.99
CA VAL A 182 -15.51 -5.85 4.00
C VAL A 182 -16.14 -5.13 2.80
N GLY A 183 -17.46 -4.90 2.82
CA GLY A 183 -18.17 -4.13 1.80
C GLY A 183 -18.33 -4.85 0.45
N LEU A 184 -18.36 -6.19 0.44
CA LEU A 184 -18.60 -6.98 -0.77
C LEU A 184 -20.08 -7.22 -1.03
N ILE A 185 -20.88 -7.38 0.04
CA ILE A 185 -22.32 -7.63 -0.04
C ILE A 185 -23.10 -6.70 0.88
N LEU A 186 -24.38 -6.55 0.59
CA LEU A 186 -25.36 -5.85 1.44
C LEU A 186 -26.60 -6.72 1.63
N PRO A 187 -27.29 -6.63 2.77
CA PRO A 187 -28.59 -7.26 2.93
C PRO A 187 -29.59 -6.67 1.94
N ARG A 188 -30.45 -7.50 1.40
CA ARG A 188 -31.53 -7.07 0.52
C ARG A 188 -32.64 -6.42 1.34
N THR A 189 -33.26 -5.39 0.79
CA THR A 189 -34.34 -4.63 1.48
C THR A 189 -35.59 -5.46 1.72
N ASP A 190 -35.80 -6.53 0.92
CA ASP A 190 -36.93 -7.46 1.04
C ASP A 190 -36.68 -8.61 2.03
N GLY A 191 -35.52 -8.62 2.71
CA GLY A 191 -35.15 -9.66 3.65
C GLY A 191 -34.76 -11.01 3.01
N SER A 192 -34.73 -11.11 1.67
CA SER A 192 -34.47 -12.37 0.96
C SER A 192 -32.97 -12.75 0.87
N GLY A 193 -32.13 -12.24 1.79
CA GLY A 193 -30.70 -12.54 1.84
C GLY A 193 -29.83 -11.36 1.43
N TYR A 194 -28.80 -11.61 0.61
CA TYR A 194 -27.75 -10.63 0.28
C TYR A 194 -27.64 -10.36 -1.21
N THR A 195 -27.13 -9.18 -1.56
CA THR A 195 -26.78 -8.78 -2.92
C THR A 195 -25.37 -8.20 -2.98
N ASP A 196 -24.73 -8.29 -4.14
CA ASP A 196 -23.40 -7.73 -4.34
C ASP A 196 -23.43 -6.19 -4.29
N VAL A 197 -22.39 -5.58 -3.72
CA VAL A 197 -22.18 -4.12 -3.72
C VAL A 197 -21.83 -3.61 -5.11
N PHE A 198 -21.06 -4.42 -5.86
CA PHE A 198 -20.60 -4.12 -7.21
C PHE A 198 -21.21 -5.11 -8.22
N PHE A 199 -21.74 -4.57 -9.30
CA PHE A 199 -22.28 -5.33 -10.44
C PHE A 199 -22.21 -4.44 -11.70
N GLU A 200 -21.98 -5.05 -12.85
CA GLU A 200 -21.87 -4.36 -14.17
C GLU A 200 -20.87 -3.20 -14.14
N ARG A 201 -19.69 -3.48 -13.52
CA ARG A 201 -18.62 -2.48 -13.35
C ARG A 201 -17.26 -3.06 -13.65
N VAL A 202 -16.41 -2.23 -14.26
CA VAL A 202 -14.97 -2.45 -14.27
C VAL A 202 -14.44 -2.25 -12.85
N MET A 203 -13.68 -3.22 -12.35
CA MET A 203 -13.21 -3.27 -10.97
C MET A 203 -11.73 -2.93 -10.87
N PHE A 204 -11.41 -2.07 -9.92
CA PHE A 204 -10.06 -1.62 -9.55
C PHE A 204 -9.79 -2.08 -8.12
N PRO A 205 -8.99 -3.13 -7.92
CA PRO A 205 -8.58 -3.53 -6.57
C PRO A 205 -7.78 -2.42 -5.90
N ILE A 206 -8.12 -2.12 -4.67
CA ILE A 206 -7.40 -1.16 -3.83
C ILE A 206 -6.58 -1.95 -2.82
N THR A 207 -5.29 -1.65 -2.72
CA THR A 207 -4.33 -2.40 -1.92
C THR A 207 -3.78 -1.58 -0.76
N ASP A 208 -3.33 -2.26 0.29
CA ASP A 208 -2.48 -1.68 1.32
C ASP A 208 -1.00 -1.65 0.86
N LEU A 209 -0.12 -1.07 1.67
CA LEU A 209 1.33 -0.99 1.38
C LEU A 209 2.00 -2.36 1.17
N SER A 210 1.40 -3.44 1.67
CA SER A 210 1.89 -4.82 1.49
C SER A 210 1.32 -5.49 0.24
N GLY A 211 0.53 -4.78 -0.59
CA GLY A 211 -0.11 -5.31 -1.79
C GLY A 211 -1.35 -6.19 -1.51
N ARG A 212 -1.83 -6.25 -0.25
CA ARG A 212 -3.06 -6.99 0.08
C ARG A 212 -4.29 -6.19 -0.31
N VAL A 213 -5.26 -6.82 -0.94
CA VAL A 213 -6.51 -6.17 -1.31
C VAL A 213 -7.31 -5.80 -0.05
N ILE A 214 -7.69 -4.52 0.07
CA ILE A 214 -8.45 -3.96 1.19
C ILE A 214 -9.80 -3.38 0.78
N GLY A 215 -10.07 -3.24 -0.51
CA GLY A 215 -11.31 -2.74 -1.06
C GLY A 215 -11.29 -2.67 -2.57
N PHE A 216 -12.29 -2.05 -3.14
CA PHE A 216 -12.45 -1.91 -4.59
C PHE A 216 -13.01 -0.54 -4.98
N GLY A 217 -12.57 -0.06 -6.14
CA GLY A 217 -13.30 0.91 -6.94
C GLY A 217 -14.03 0.20 -8.07
N GLY A 218 -15.20 0.70 -8.43
CA GLY A 218 -16.00 0.14 -9.53
C GLY A 218 -16.50 1.22 -10.47
N ARG A 219 -16.15 1.17 -11.76
CA ARG A 219 -16.65 2.09 -12.80
C ARG A 219 -17.80 1.47 -13.57
N ILE A 220 -18.95 2.14 -13.62
CA ILE A 220 -20.06 1.75 -14.48
C ILE A 220 -19.75 2.13 -15.95
N LEU A 221 -20.13 1.30 -16.90
CA LEU A 221 -19.93 1.57 -18.32
C LEU A 221 -21.17 2.14 -18.99
N SER A 222 -22.36 1.75 -18.51
CA SER A 222 -23.67 2.19 -19.02
C SER A 222 -24.69 2.23 -17.88
N GLY A 223 -25.78 2.94 -18.07
CA GLY A 223 -26.88 3.05 -17.10
C GLY A 223 -26.74 4.21 -16.11
N ASP A 224 -27.78 4.37 -15.28
CA ASP A 224 -27.90 5.44 -14.28
C ASP A 224 -27.14 5.07 -13.00
N GLY A 225 -26.36 6.00 -12.50
CA GLY A 225 -25.63 5.84 -11.25
C GLY A 225 -24.30 6.58 -11.21
N ALA A 226 -23.67 6.61 -10.05
CA ALA A 226 -22.36 7.23 -9.92
C ALA A 226 -21.35 6.53 -10.86
N LYS A 227 -20.66 7.33 -11.70
CA LYS A 227 -19.64 6.87 -12.65
C LYS A 227 -18.59 5.99 -11.96
N TYR A 228 -18.14 6.40 -10.78
CA TYR A 228 -17.28 5.61 -9.91
C TYR A 228 -17.95 5.37 -8.56
N LYS A 229 -17.82 4.17 -8.03
CA LYS A 229 -18.25 3.76 -6.70
C LYS A 229 -17.08 3.09 -6.01
N ASN A 230 -16.74 3.54 -4.81
CA ASN A 230 -15.69 2.91 -4.00
C ASN A 230 -16.31 2.12 -2.85
N THR A 231 -15.60 1.11 -2.34
CA THR A 231 -15.90 0.46 -1.07
C THR A 231 -16.13 1.54 0.00
N ALA A 232 -17.14 1.37 0.84
CA ALA A 232 -17.37 2.21 2.01
C ALA A 232 -16.25 2.01 3.04
N GLU A 233 -16.22 2.82 4.11
CA GLU A 233 -15.30 2.59 5.24
C GLU A 233 -15.53 1.19 5.85
N THR A 234 -14.43 0.45 6.05
CA THR A 234 -14.43 -0.90 6.62
C THR A 234 -13.31 -1.03 7.65
N PRO A 235 -13.25 -2.10 8.44
CA PRO A 235 -12.11 -2.33 9.33
C PRO A 235 -10.74 -2.41 8.64
N LEU A 236 -10.71 -2.71 7.32
CA LEU A 236 -9.48 -2.81 6.54
C LEU A 236 -9.24 -1.60 5.62
N PHE A 237 -10.27 -0.84 5.27
CA PHE A 237 -10.21 0.21 4.27
C PHE A 237 -10.70 1.55 4.81
N SER A 238 -9.86 2.56 4.71
CA SER A 238 -10.25 3.96 4.96
C SER A 238 -9.81 4.86 3.82
N LYS A 239 -10.77 5.51 3.17
CA LYS A 239 -10.51 6.48 2.08
C LYS A 239 -9.58 7.61 2.50
N ARG A 240 -9.58 7.95 3.80
CA ARG A 240 -8.76 9.02 4.36
C ARG A 240 -7.28 8.69 4.42
N ARG A 241 -6.90 7.42 4.35
CA ARG A 241 -5.51 6.96 4.55
C ARG A 241 -4.91 6.33 3.30
N VAL A 242 -5.75 5.82 2.41
CA VAL A 242 -5.31 5.01 1.27
C VAL A 242 -5.11 5.88 0.04
N LEU A 243 -4.03 5.60 -0.69
CA LEU A 243 -3.75 6.13 -2.01
C LEU A 243 -3.72 4.96 -2.99
N PHE A 244 -4.43 5.09 -4.11
CA PHE A 244 -4.41 4.08 -5.17
C PHE A 244 -3.03 4.02 -5.84
N GLY A 245 -2.54 2.82 -6.07
CA GLY A 245 -1.25 2.56 -6.72
C GLY A 245 -0.03 2.68 -5.81
N LEU A 246 -0.20 3.02 -4.52
CA LEU A 246 0.93 3.27 -3.62
C LEU A 246 1.79 2.04 -3.37
N ASP A 247 1.21 0.84 -3.32
CA ASP A 247 1.93 -0.42 -3.19
C ASP A 247 2.94 -0.63 -4.33
N GLN A 248 2.57 -0.25 -5.56
CA GLN A 248 3.42 -0.34 -6.74
C GLN A 248 4.36 0.86 -6.91
N ALA A 249 3.96 2.04 -6.39
CA ALA A 249 4.69 3.28 -6.56
C ALA A 249 5.81 3.50 -5.51
N LYS A 250 5.65 2.96 -4.30
CA LYS A 250 6.49 3.27 -3.13
C LYS A 250 8.00 3.15 -3.36
N GLU A 251 8.45 2.12 -4.06
CA GLU A 251 9.87 1.90 -4.31
C GLU A 251 10.44 2.96 -5.26
N THR A 252 9.72 3.27 -6.36
CA THR A 252 10.13 4.33 -7.28
C THR A 252 10.02 5.71 -6.64
N MET A 253 8.99 5.95 -5.82
CA MET A 253 8.86 7.20 -5.04
C MET A 253 10.07 7.41 -4.13
N ARG A 254 10.50 6.39 -3.41
CA ARG A 254 11.68 6.43 -2.53
C ARG A 254 12.97 6.63 -3.34
N ALA A 255 13.18 5.85 -4.39
CA ALA A 255 14.37 5.90 -5.22
C ALA A 255 14.57 7.26 -5.88
N ARG A 256 13.48 7.89 -6.34
CA ARG A 256 13.50 9.23 -6.97
C ARG A 256 13.29 10.36 -5.97
N ASN A 257 12.96 10.07 -4.73
CA ASN A 257 12.50 11.02 -3.72
C ASN A 257 11.38 11.92 -4.26
N GLN A 258 10.51 11.38 -5.12
CA GLN A 258 9.48 12.12 -5.86
C GLN A 258 8.20 11.29 -6.01
N ALA A 259 7.06 11.91 -5.72
CA ALA A 259 5.72 11.41 -6.00
C ALA A 259 5.04 12.26 -7.09
N ILE A 260 4.23 11.63 -7.92
CA ILE A 260 3.30 12.31 -8.82
C ILE A 260 1.88 12.01 -8.31
N LEU A 261 1.14 13.05 -7.99
CA LEU A 261 -0.22 12.95 -7.46
C LEU A 261 -1.22 13.33 -8.55
N VAL A 262 -2.11 12.39 -8.89
CA VAL A 262 -3.18 12.54 -9.88
C VAL A 262 -4.56 12.28 -9.25
N GLU A 263 -5.67 12.41 -10.02
CA GLU A 263 -7.02 12.38 -9.43
C GLU A 263 -7.65 11.00 -9.33
N GLY A 264 -7.46 10.12 -10.30
CA GLY A 264 -8.22 8.90 -10.41
C GLY A 264 -7.45 7.64 -10.82
N TYR A 265 -8.19 6.54 -10.94
CA TYR A 265 -7.63 5.22 -11.24
C TYR A 265 -6.86 5.18 -12.55
N MET A 266 -7.47 5.70 -13.63
CA MET A 266 -6.87 5.68 -14.97
C MET A 266 -5.65 6.58 -15.05
N ASP A 267 -5.68 7.70 -14.30
CA ASP A 267 -4.59 8.68 -14.26
C ASP A 267 -3.36 8.14 -13.52
N VAL A 268 -3.54 7.09 -12.70
CA VAL A 268 -2.42 6.30 -12.15
C VAL A 268 -1.99 5.22 -13.13
N ILE A 269 -2.92 4.42 -13.67
CA ILE A 269 -2.59 3.21 -14.42
C ILE A 269 -1.92 3.55 -15.75
N MET A 270 -2.39 4.59 -16.47
CA MET A 270 -1.82 4.99 -17.76
C MET A 270 -0.36 5.46 -17.65
N PRO A 271 0.02 6.36 -16.74
CA PRO A 271 1.42 6.70 -16.53
C PRO A 271 2.28 5.50 -16.08
N HIS A 272 1.76 4.64 -15.21
CA HIS A 272 2.48 3.41 -14.85
C HIS A 272 2.77 2.52 -16.05
N GLN A 273 1.83 2.41 -17.00
CA GLN A 273 2.05 1.71 -18.26
C GLN A 273 3.15 2.37 -19.09
N ALA A 274 3.24 3.70 -19.07
CA ALA A 274 4.25 4.47 -19.77
C ALA A 274 5.62 4.56 -19.04
N GLY A 275 5.77 3.84 -17.89
CA GLY A 275 7.04 3.80 -17.13
C GLY A 275 7.17 4.85 -16.03
N PHE A 276 6.16 5.71 -15.81
CA PHE A 276 6.11 6.64 -14.67
C PHE A 276 5.49 5.93 -13.46
N THR A 277 6.27 5.13 -12.75
CA THR A 277 5.76 4.24 -11.70
C THR A 277 5.70 4.88 -10.31
N ASN A 278 6.00 6.17 -10.17
CA ASN A 278 5.86 6.94 -8.92
C ASN A 278 4.56 7.75 -8.84
N VAL A 279 3.50 7.31 -9.54
CA VAL A 279 2.19 7.99 -9.62
C VAL A 279 1.20 7.34 -8.67
N VAL A 280 0.46 8.17 -7.91
CA VAL A 280 -0.57 7.75 -6.94
C VAL A 280 -1.78 8.68 -7.01
N ALA A 281 -2.94 8.23 -6.54
CA ALA A 281 -4.15 9.05 -6.49
C ALA A 281 -4.93 8.87 -5.19
N PRO A 282 -5.59 9.93 -4.66
CA PRO A 282 -6.64 9.79 -3.67
C PRO A 282 -7.87 9.10 -4.28
N LEU A 283 -8.77 8.62 -3.42
CA LEU A 283 -9.91 7.79 -3.86
C LEU A 283 -11.21 8.61 -3.93
N GLY A 284 -11.25 9.60 -4.83
CA GLY A 284 -12.47 10.39 -5.08
C GLY A 284 -12.84 11.33 -3.93
N THR A 285 -11.87 11.77 -3.15
CA THR A 285 -12.00 12.76 -2.07
C THR A 285 -10.87 13.78 -2.16
N ALA A 286 -11.09 14.97 -1.61
CA ALA A 286 -10.00 15.92 -1.40
C ALA A 286 -8.90 15.27 -0.58
N LEU A 287 -7.65 15.64 -0.87
CA LEU A 287 -6.47 15.11 -0.18
C LEU A 287 -6.56 15.36 1.33
N THR A 288 -6.28 14.34 2.12
CA THR A 288 -6.33 14.39 3.59
C THR A 288 -4.95 14.56 4.20
N ASP A 289 -4.90 15.00 5.46
CA ASP A 289 -3.64 15.14 6.18
C ASP A 289 -2.95 13.78 6.41
N GLU A 290 -3.74 12.71 6.56
CA GLU A 290 -3.22 11.35 6.66
C GLU A 290 -2.55 10.90 5.35
N GLN A 291 -3.17 11.19 4.20
CA GLN A 291 -2.59 10.88 2.88
C GLN A 291 -1.33 11.71 2.62
N CYS A 292 -1.30 13.00 3.01
CA CYS A 292 -0.09 13.83 2.93
C CYS A 292 1.07 13.24 3.74
N ARG A 293 0.80 12.78 4.96
CA ARG A 293 1.82 12.10 5.79
C ARG A 293 2.33 10.82 5.13
N VAL A 294 1.44 10.02 4.55
CA VAL A 294 1.82 8.79 3.83
C VAL A 294 2.70 9.11 2.62
N ILE A 295 2.36 10.13 1.83
CA ILE A 295 3.21 10.59 0.71
C ILE A 295 4.57 11.05 1.22
N ARG A 296 4.59 11.89 2.27
CA ARG A 296 5.83 12.45 2.85
C ARG A 296 6.78 11.36 3.37
N GLN A 297 6.25 10.26 3.87
CA GLN A 297 7.05 9.10 4.29
C GLN A 297 7.74 8.40 3.11
N GLN A 298 7.21 8.53 1.88
CA GLN A 298 7.77 7.88 0.70
C GLN A 298 8.62 8.82 -0.16
N ALA A 299 8.29 10.12 -0.20
CA ALA A 299 8.97 11.10 -1.03
C ALA A 299 8.86 12.50 -0.43
N GLN A 300 9.89 13.32 -0.64
CA GLN A 300 9.91 14.72 -0.22
C GLN A 300 9.33 15.64 -1.29
N GLN A 301 9.57 15.34 -2.56
CA GLN A 301 9.07 16.13 -3.68
C GLN A 301 7.74 15.57 -4.17
N VAL A 302 6.75 16.43 -4.40
CA VAL A 302 5.43 16.05 -4.92
C VAL A 302 5.08 16.90 -6.13
N ILE A 303 4.87 16.26 -7.27
CA ILE A 303 4.32 16.88 -8.47
C ILE A 303 2.81 16.62 -8.48
N VAL A 304 2.00 17.67 -8.44
CA VAL A 304 0.54 17.59 -8.53
C VAL A 304 0.14 17.79 -9.99
N ALA A 305 -0.53 16.81 -10.58
CA ALA A 305 -1.01 16.81 -11.95
C ALA A 305 -2.53 16.51 -11.96
N PHE A 306 -3.32 17.50 -11.57
CA PHE A 306 -4.77 17.42 -11.55
C PHE A 306 -5.37 18.07 -12.79
N ASP A 307 -6.60 17.66 -13.16
CA ASP A 307 -7.31 18.24 -14.29
C ASP A 307 -7.56 19.74 -14.07
N ALA A 308 -7.44 20.52 -15.14
CA ALA A 308 -7.54 22.00 -15.10
C ALA A 308 -8.98 22.55 -14.99
N ASP A 309 -9.97 21.73 -14.60
CA ASP A 309 -11.33 22.18 -14.43
C ASP A 309 -11.50 23.06 -13.18
N THR A 310 -12.56 23.89 -13.15
CA THR A 310 -12.81 24.88 -12.08
C THR A 310 -13.06 24.22 -10.71
N ALA A 311 -13.61 23.02 -10.67
CA ALA A 311 -13.82 22.26 -9.43
C ALA A 311 -12.50 21.67 -8.92
N GLY A 312 -11.63 21.22 -9.82
CA GLY A 312 -10.29 20.74 -9.56
C GLY A 312 -9.38 21.83 -8.98
N GLN A 313 -9.46 23.09 -9.46
CA GLN A 313 -8.61 24.18 -8.99
C GLN A 313 -8.75 24.47 -7.48
N MET A 314 -9.97 24.52 -6.95
CA MET A 314 -10.18 24.77 -5.51
C MET A 314 -9.79 23.57 -4.64
N ALA A 315 -10.00 22.35 -5.13
CA ALA A 315 -9.55 21.14 -4.45
C ALA A 315 -8.02 21.04 -4.48
N THR A 316 -7.41 21.42 -5.61
CA THR A 316 -5.97 21.49 -5.81
C THR A 316 -5.32 22.45 -4.80
N LEU A 317 -5.83 23.69 -4.67
CA LEU A 317 -5.27 24.69 -3.75
C LEU A 317 -5.25 24.20 -2.28
N ARG A 318 -6.36 23.59 -1.83
CA ARG A 318 -6.43 23.02 -0.47
C ARG A 318 -5.48 21.82 -0.30
N GLY A 319 -5.36 20.98 -1.31
CA GLY A 319 -4.44 19.85 -1.32
C GLY A 319 -2.98 20.28 -1.30
N LEU A 320 -2.63 21.32 -2.08
CA LEU A 320 -1.29 21.92 -2.12
C LEU A 320 -0.88 22.45 -0.75
N GLN A 321 -1.77 23.19 -0.07
CA GLN A 321 -1.51 23.72 1.26
C GLN A 321 -1.21 22.59 2.25
N LYS A 322 -2.00 21.52 2.26
CA LYS A 322 -1.78 20.38 3.15
C LYS A 322 -0.47 19.63 2.88
N LEU A 323 -0.08 19.47 1.61
CA LEU A 323 1.22 18.89 1.25
C LEU A 323 2.36 19.77 1.73
N TYR A 324 2.26 21.08 1.53
CA TYR A 324 3.26 22.04 2.01
C TYR A 324 3.37 22.01 3.53
N ASP A 325 2.25 22.05 4.25
CA ASP A 325 2.20 21.98 5.72
C ASP A 325 2.77 20.65 6.26
N SER A 326 2.70 19.58 5.47
CA SER A 326 3.33 18.29 5.81
C SER A 326 4.84 18.23 5.56
N GLY A 327 5.44 19.30 5.02
CA GLY A 327 6.86 19.43 4.73
C GLY A 327 7.29 18.86 3.38
N CYS A 328 6.37 18.75 2.40
CA CYS A 328 6.69 18.38 1.03
C CYS A 328 7.14 19.61 0.22
N ASP A 329 8.09 19.38 -0.71
CA ASP A 329 8.39 20.31 -1.81
C ASP A 329 7.37 20.06 -2.94
N VAL A 330 6.45 21.02 -3.12
CA VAL A 330 5.29 20.84 -4.00
C VAL A 330 5.45 21.61 -5.29
N ARG A 331 5.24 20.93 -6.41
CA ARG A 331 5.19 21.51 -7.76
C ARG A 331 3.86 21.16 -8.41
N VAL A 332 3.36 22.04 -9.27
CA VAL A 332 2.14 21.84 -10.03
C VAL A 332 2.50 21.69 -11.51
N LEU A 333 2.00 20.64 -12.14
CA LEU A 333 2.06 20.48 -13.58
C LEU A 333 0.90 21.29 -14.18
N GLN A 334 1.21 22.24 -15.04
CA GLN A 334 0.25 23.04 -15.80
C GLN A 334 0.10 22.51 -17.22
#